data_683fb734419f11b88af7fed4cf5fe822
#
_entry.id   683fb734419f11b88af7fed4cf5fe822
#
_cell.length_a   1.000
_cell.length_b   1.000
_cell.length_c   1.000
_cell.angle_alpha   90.00
_cell.angle_beta   90.00
_cell.angle_gamma   90.00
#
_symmetry.space_group_name_H-M   'P 1'
#
loop_
_entity.id
_entity.type
_entity.pdbx_description
1 polymer ?
#
loop_
_entity_poly.entity_id
_entity_poly.type
_entity_poly.pdbx_seq_one_letter_code
_entity_poly.pdbx_strand_id
1 'polypeptide(L)'
;MTVRRTRLVLTVAALTLLAASSRAADPDAAKIFAKTCALCHGETGQPNETFAKMGVRSFKDAEWKKATPDAQLEKSIKEGKKGTLMASFEKQFTPEEIKALVAYVRKLGGVTK
;
A
#
# COMPACT_ATOMS: atom_id res chain seq x y z
N MET A 1 18.61 50.86 56.43
CA MET A 1 18.02 50.95 55.07
C MET A 1 18.23 49.63 54.35
N THR A 2 17.18 48.84 54.27
CA THR A 2 17.22 47.47 53.72
C THR A 2 16.75 47.50 52.30
N VAL A 3 17.68 47.35 51.34
CA VAL A 3 17.35 47.27 49.90
C VAL A 3 16.87 45.87 49.59
N ARG A 4 15.57 45.69 49.40
CA ARG A 4 14.96 44.46 48.90
C ARG A 4 15.29 44.33 47.40
N ARG A 5 16.17 43.41 47.06
CA ARG A 5 16.42 43.00 45.67
C ARG A 5 15.26 42.09 45.26
N THR A 6 14.34 42.62 44.46
CA THR A 6 13.29 41.85 43.78
C THR A 6 13.95 41.07 42.64
N ARG A 7 14.03 39.75 42.84
CA ARG A 7 14.47 38.87 41.73
C ARG A 7 13.31 38.66 40.80
N LEU A 8 13.39 39.25 39.63
CA LEU A 8 12.49 39.00 38.51
C LEU A 8 12.81 37.62 37.92
N VAL A 9 11.95 36.66 38.19
CA VAL A 9 12.05 35.31 37.59
C VAL A 9 11.39 35.39 36.22
N LEU A 10 12.19 35.45 35.16
CA LEU A 10 11.74 35.31 33.80
C LEU A 10 11.47 33.81 33.51
N THR A 11 10.21 33.40 33.61
CA THR A 11 9.78 32.11 33.12
C THR A 11 9.70 32.15 31.61
N VAL A 12 10.71 31.57 30.98
CA VAL A 12 10.69 31.31 29.54
C VAL A 12 9.75 30.13 29.28
N ALA A 13 8.53 30.41 28.86
CA ALA A 13 7.62 29.38 28.36
C ALA A 13 8.15 28.87 27.03
N ALA A 14 8.76 27.70 27.03
CA ALA A 14 9.15 27.00 25.82
C ALA A 14 7.88 26.50 25.12
N LEU A 15 7.49 27.22 24.07
CA LEU A 15 6.42 26.80 23.16
C LEU A 15 6.96 25.67 22.29
N THR A 16 6.76 24.41 22.71
CA THR A 16 7.03 23.26 21.88
C THR A 16 5.99 23.20 20.77
N LEU A 17 6.33 23.67 19.57
CA LEU A 17 5.56 23.40 18.38
C LEU A 17 5.62 21.88 18.12
N LEU A 18 4.54 21.16 18.46
CA LEU A 18 4.32 19.84 17.89
C LEU A 18 4.05 20.04 16.39
N ALA A 19 5.05 19.78 15.59
CA ALA A 19 4.86 19.61 14.15
C ALA A 19 4.02 18.33 13.99
N ALA A 20 2.71 18.46 13.81
CA ALA A 20 1.86 17.39 13.36
C ALA A 20 2.31 17.05 11.93
N SER A 21 3.07 15.96 11.79
CA SER A 21 3.34 15.36 10.47
C SER A 21 2.01 14.89 9.93
N SER A 22 1.39 15.69 9.06
CA SER A 22 0.24 15.24 8.28
C SER A 22 0.76 14.18 7.30
N ARG A 23 0.65 12.90 7.69
CA ARG A 23 0.79 11.81 6.74
C ARG A 23 -0.33 11.98 5.72
N ALA A 24 0.03 12.06 4.43
CA ALA A 24 -0.94 11.89 3.37
C ALA A 24 -1.64 10.54 3.64
N ALA A 25 -2.98 10.52 3.52
CA ALA A 25 -3.75 9.29 3.70
C ALA A 25 -3.19 8.22 2.76
N ASP A 26 -2.94 7.02 3.29
CA ASP A 26 -2.51 5.89 2.47
C ASP A 26 -3.58 5.60 1.40
N PRO A 27 -3.18 5.27 0.16
CA PRO A 27 -4.14 4.91 -0.89
C PRO A 27 -5.04 3.77 -0.42
N ASP A 28 -6.34 3.85 -0.72
CA ASP A 28 -7.30 2.78 -0.43
C ASP A 28 -7.16 1.63 -1.44
N ALA A 29 -6.15 0.80 -1.22
CA ALA A 29 -5.84 -0.33 -2.10
C ALA A 29 -6.98 -1.35 -2.17
N ALA A 30 -7.71 -1.57 -1.08
CA ALA A 30 -8.85 -2.47 -1.06
C ALA A 30 -9.95 -2.00 -2.02
N LYS A 31 -10.23 -0.72 -2.04
CA LYS A 31 -11.23 -0.11 -2.92
C LYS A 31 -10.80 -0.15 -4.39
N ILE A 32 -9.54 0.18 -4.66
CA ILE A 32 -8.96 0.08 -6.01
C ILE A 32 -9.02 -1.36 -6.50
N PHE A 33 -8.61 -2.31 -5.68
CA PHE A 33 -8.62 -3.74 -5.99
C PHE A 33 -10.03 -4.23 -6.32
N ALA A 34 -11.01 -3.91 -5.49
CA ALA A 34 -12.40 -4.31 -5.69
C ALA A 34 -12.98 -3.82 -7.02
N LYS A 35 -12.62 -2.59 -7.43
CA LYS A 35 -13.14 -1.99 -8.67
C LYS A 35 -12.42 -2.46 -9.93
N THR A 36 -11.13 -2.77 -9.83
CA THR A 36 -10.27 -2.90 -11.02
C THR A 36 -9.64 -4.29 -11.16
N CYS A 37 -9.37 -4.98 -10.07
CA CYS A 37 -8.59 -6.22 -10.06
C CYS A 37 -9.44 -7.47 -9.77
N ALA A 38 -10.46 -7.32 -8.92
CA ALA A 38 -11.22 -8.44 -8.38
C ALA A 38 -11.98 -9.25 -9.44
N LEU A 39 -12.34 -8.66 -10.57
CA LEU A 39 -13.02 -9.39 -11.65
C LEU A 39 -12.21 -10.61 -12.09
N CYS A 40 -10.91 -10.45 -12.30
CA CYS A 40 -10.02 -11.52 -12.75
C CYS A 40 -9.37 -12.26 -11.59
N HIS A 41 -8.94 -11.52 -10.55
CA HIS A 41 -8.18 -12.09 -9.42
C HIS A 41 -9.05 -12.61 -8.27
N GLY A 42 -10.38 -12.34 -8.30
CA GLY A 42 -11.28 -12.66 -7.20
C GLY A 42 -11.16 -11.69 -6.04
N GLU A 43 -12.25 -11.47 -5.31
CA GLU A 43 -12.28 -10.55 -4.16
C GLU A 43 -11.33 -10.99 -3.03
N THR A 44 -11.11 -12.28 -2.90
CA THR A 44 -10.21 -12.87 -1.89
C THR A 44 -8.81 -13.15 -2.40
N GLY A 45 -8.51 -12.80 -3.67
CA GLY A 45 -7.25 -13.15 -4.32
C GLY A 45 -7.24 -14.57 -4.91
N GLN A 46 -8.38 -15.24 -4.92
CA GLN A 46 -8.57 -16.51 -5.59
C GLN A 46 -9.47 -16.32 -6.80
N PRO A 47 -8.95 -16.53 -8.02
CA PRO A 47 -9.74 -16.40 -9.23
C PRO A 47 -10.83 -17.47 -9.30
N ASN A 48 -11.93 -17.18 -9.98
CA ASN A 48 -12.90 -18.21 -10.33
C ASN A 48 -12.30 -19.20 -11.33
N GLU A 49 -13.03 -20.30 -11.57
CA GLU A 49 -12.55 -21.37 -12.45
C GLU A 49 -12.22 -20.89 -13.88
N THR A 50 -13.00 -19.97 -14.42
CA THR A 50 -12.78 -19.43 -15.76
C THR A 50 -11.45 -18.72 -15.85
N PHE A 51 -11.17 -17.79 -14.94
CA PHE A 51 -9.91 -17.07 -14.93
C PHE A 51 -8.72 -17.93 -14.51
N ALA A 52 -8.93 -18.90 -13.62
CA ALA A 52 -7.90 -19.88 -13.28
C ALA A 52 -7.46 -20.69 -14.52
N LYS A 53 -8.40 -21.13 -15.36
CA LYS A 53 -8.10 -21.79 -16.65
C LYS A 53 -7.37 -20.89 -17.65
N MET A 54 -7.54 -19.59 -17.52
CA MET A 54 -6.83 -18.59 -18.34
C MET A 54 -5.44 -18.23 -17.77
N GLY A 55 -4.99 -18.92 -16.71
CA GLY A 55 -3.66 -18.76 -16.14
C GLY A 55 -3.58 -17.74 -14.99
N VAL A 56 -4.70 -17.19 -14.52
CA VAL A 56 -4.69 -16.30 -13.35
C VAL A 56 -4.43 -17.14 -12.08
N ARG A 57 -3.33 -16.84 -11.41
CA ARG A 57 -2.90 -17.57 -10.22
C ARG A 57 -3.58 -17.06 -8.96
N SER A 58 -3.83 -17.96 -8.03
CA SER A 58 -4.26 -17.59 -6.67
C SER A 58 -3.13 -16.92 -5.91
N PHE A 59 -3.41 -15.81 -5.25
CA PHE A 59 -2.42 -15.15 -4.38
C PHE A 59 -2.08 -15.98 -3.13
N LYS A 60 -2.90 -17.00 -2.83
CA LYS A 60 -2.67 -17.93 -1.72
C LYS A 60 -1.78 -19.10 -2.10
N ASP A 61 -1.51 -19.30 -3.38
CA ASP A 61 -0.62 -20.34 -3.87
C ASP A 61 0.80 -20.16 -3.31
N ALA A 62 1.27 -21.13 -2.55
CA ALA A 62 2.55 -21.06 -1.85
C ALA A 62 3.75 -20.97 -2.79
N GLU A 63 3.72 -21.72 -3.89
CA GLU A 63 4.78 -21.71 -4.90
C GLU A 63 4.83 -20.38 -5.63
N TRP A 64 3.68 -19.86 -6.02
CA TRP A 64 3.59 -18.56 -6.64
C TRP A 64 4.11 -17.44 -5.73
N LYS A 65 3.71 -17.43 -4.45
CA LYS A 65 4.20 -16.45 -3.47
C LYS A 65 5.72 -16.48 -3.33
N LYS A 66 6.29 -17.68 -3.28
CA LYS A 66 7.74 -17.88 -3.16
C LYS A 66 8.50 -17.41 -4.41
N ALA A 67 7.94 -17.70 -5.59
CA ALA A 67 8.57 -17.39 -6.87
C ALA A 67 8.38 -15.94 -7.33
N THR A 68 7.49 -15.17 -6.69
CA THR A 68 7.08 -13.84 -7.13
C THR A 68 7.41 -12.77 -6.09
N PRO A 69 8.59 -12.16 -6.14
CA PRO A 69 8.95 -11.08 -5.22
C PRO A 69 8.11 -9.82 -5.45
N ASP A 70 8.07 -8.92 -4.47
CA ASP A 70 7.29 -7.68 -4.53
C ASP A 70 7.62 -6.81 -5.75
N ALA A 71 8.90 -6.73 -6.13
CA ALA A 71 9.32 -6.02 -7.33
C ALA A 71 8.68 -6.58 -8.61
N GLN A 72 8.48 -7.90 -8.68
CA GLN A 72 7.81 -8.55 -9.80
C GLN A 72 6.31 -8.24 -9.82
N LEU A 73 5.67 -8.17 -8.65
CA LEU A 73 4.27 -7.77 -8.53
C LEU A 73 4.09 -6.32 -8.96
N GLU A 74 4.94 -5.43 -8.49
CA GLU A 74 4.94 -4.01 -8.87
C GLU A 74 5.07 -3.86 -10.38
N LYS A 75 6.04 -4.54 -10.97
CA LYS A 75 6.26 -4.55 -12.42
C LYS A 75 5.03 -5.07 -13.18
N SER A 76 4.42 -6.16 -12.73
CA SER A 76 3.26 -6.76 -13.39
C SER A 76 2.04 -5.82 -13.36
N ILE A 77 1.82 -5.10 -12.27
CA ILE A 77 0.73 -4.11 -12.19
C ILE A 77 1.05 -2.90 -13.07
N LYS A 78 2.27 -2.40 -13.00
CA LYS A 78 2.69 -1.23 -13.75
C LYS A 78 2.68 -1.46 -15.25
N GLU A 79 3.35 -2.49 -15.70
CA GLU A 79 3.61 -2.75 -17.11
C GLU A 79 2.65 -3.76 -17.76
N GLY A 80 1.88 -4.48 -16.94
CA GLY A 80 1.09 -5.62 -17.40
C GLY A 80 1.96 -6.84 -17.66
N LYS A 81 1.35 -7.88 -18.17
CA LYS A 81 2.03 -9.11 -18.59
C LYS A 81 1.74 -9.37 -20.07
N LYS A 82 2.74 -9.20 -20.90
CA LYS A 82 2.65 -9.38 -22.35
C LYS A 82 2.11 -10.78 -22.70
N GLY A 83 1.17 -10.82 -23.63
CA GLY A 83 0.54 -12.08 -24.06
C GLY A 83 -0.53 -12.62 -23.10
N THR A 84 -0.90 -11.87 -22.08
CA THR A 84 -1.96 -12.20 -21.11
C THR A 84 -3.02 -11.11 -21.04
N LEU A 85 -4.11 -11.38 -20.32
CA LEU A 85 -5.15 -10.37 -20.04
C LEU A 85 -4.73 -9.32 -19.01
N MET A 86 -3.60 -9.52 -18.30
CA MET A 86 -3.11 -8.55 -17.33
C MET A 86 -2.60 -7.31 -18.03
N ALA A 87 -3.42 -6.26 -17.99
CA ALA A 87 -3.12 -4.98 -18.64
C ALA A 87 -2.10 -4.15 -17.84
N SER A 88 -1.51 -3.15 -18.49
CA SER A 88 -0.71 -2.12 -17.83
C SER A 88 -1.60 -1.10 -17.14
N PHE A 89 -1.27 -0.74 -15.90
CA PHE A 89 -1.97 0.28 -15.11
C PHE A 89 -1.10 1.51 -14.82
N GLU A 90 0.05 1.62 -15.46
CA GLU A 90 0.99 2.75 -15.25
C GLU A 90 0.34 4.13 -15.42
N LYS A 91 -0.60 4.25 -16.36
CA LYS A 91 -1.31 5.51 -16.62
C LYS A 91 -2.52 5.73 -15.72
N GLN A 92 -3.01 4.69 -15.02
CA GLN A 92 -4.19 4.74 -14.18
C GLN A 92 -3.86 4.97 -12.70
N PHE A 93 -2.73 4.44 -12.24
CA PHE A 93 -2.35 4.46 -10.85
C PHE A 93 -1.01 5.14 -10.62
N THR A 94 -0.92 5.88 -9.53
CA THR A 94 0.35 6.45 -9.07
C THR A 94 1.29 5.35 -8.56
N PRO A 95 2.61 5.60 -8.49
CA PRO A 95 3.56 4.67 -7.89
C PRO A 95 3.18 4.26 -6.47
N GLU A 96 2.63 5.17 -5.67
CA GLU A 96 2.18 4.93 -4.30
C GLU A 96 0.97 4.00 -4.27
N GLU A 97 0.02 4.16 -5.17
CA GLU A 97 -1.14 3.28 -5.32
C GLU A 97 -0.71 1.88 -5.75
N ILE A 98 0.25 1.76 -6.66
CA ILE A 98 0.80 0.46 -7.09
C ILE A 98 1.48 -0.25 -5.92
N LYS A 99 2.28 0.45 -5.13
CA LYS A 99 2.90 -0.13 -3.92
C LYS A 99 1.87 -0.57 -2.89
N ALA A 100 0.82 0.23 -2.69
CA ALA A 100 -0.27 -0.14 -1.80
C ALA A 100 -1.04 -1.37 -2.31
N LEU A 101 -1.21 -1.51 -3.62
CA LEU A 101 -1.81 -2.70 -4.23
C LEU A 101 -0.94 -3.94 -4.05
N VAL A 102 0.37 -3.83 -4.18
CA VAL A 102 1.31 -4.94 -3.89
C VAL A 102 1.14 -5.42 -2.45
N ALA A 103 1.11 -4.51 -1.48
CA ALA A 103 0.89 -4.85 -0.08
C ALA A 103 -0.48 -5.50 0.14
N TYR A 104 -1.51 -5.04 -0.53
CA TYR A 104 -2.85 -5.60 -0.45
C TYR A 104 -2.92 -7.03 -1.03
N VAL A 105 -2.28 -7.26 -2.18
CA VAL A 105 -2.13 -8.60 -2.78
C VAL A 105 -1.46 -9.56 -1.81
N ARG A 106 -0.40 -9.14 -1.12
CA ARG A 106 0.26 -9.94 -0.09
C ARG A 106 -0.67 -10.25 1.09
N LYS A 107 -1.41 -9.26 1.53
CA LYS A 107 -2.41 -9.45 2.60
C LYS A 107 -3.47 -10.48 2.20
N LEU A 108 -4.01 -10.41 1.00
CA LEU A 108 -4.95 -11.41 0.47
C LEU A 108 -4.32 -12.79 0.38
N GLY A 109 -3.05 -12.88 0.09
CA GLY A 109 -2.26 -14.11 0.06
C GLY A 109 -1.92 -14.66 1.45
N GLY A 110 -2.30 -13.98 2.53
CA GLY A 110 -1.99 -14.39 3.91
C GLY A 110 -0.58 -14.03 4.38
N VAL A 111 0.10 -13.12 3.66
CA VAL A 111 1.41 -12.59 4.08
C VAL A 111 1.19 -11.27 4.80
N THR A 112 1.34 -11.29 6.11
CA THR A 112 1.40 -10.09 6.94
C THR A 112 2.85 -9.74 7.22
N LYS A 113 3.24 -8.49 7.00
CA LYS A 113 4.53 -7.97 7.47
C LYS A 113 4.39 -7.46 8.89
#